data_a4c8ae1f3fef22f2545fd99ff9ffe75e
#
_entry.id   a4c8ae1f3fef22f2545fd99ff9ffe75e
#
_cell.length_a   1.000
_cell.length_b   1.000
_cell.length_c   1.000
_cell.angle_alpha   90.00
_cell.angle_beta   90.00
_cell.angle_gamma   90.00
#
_symmetry.space_group_name_H-M   'P 1'
#
loop_
_entity.id
_entity.type
_entity.pdbx_description
1 polymer ?
#
loop_
_entity_poly.entity_id
_entity_poly.type
_entity_poly.pdbx_seq_one_letter_code
_entity_poly.pdbx_strand_id
1 'polypeptide(L)'
;MVVLGTIDLKKRFRLPGQKPIEVLKGVNFSVKPGEKVAIIGRSGAGKSTLLNILGGLERPTSGKVTRPKNIGFVFQQYHLMPELTVLENVLLPTMSAHFKGTGSLLSPEKHAELLLEKVGLKDRMNHLPSELSGGEMQRVALCRALVTSPELVLADEPTGNLDAWTGAGILKILTELAAESQKFALVMVTHSPEAAAIYDRVLTLENGVLK
;
A
#
# COMPACT_ATOMS: atom_id res chain seq x y z
N MET A 1 -13.47 -14.30 9.40
CA MET A 1 -13.29 -14.18 7.95
C MET A 1 -11.90 -13.59 7.70
N VAL A 2 -11.19 -13.96 6.65
CA VAL A 2 -9.84 -13.48 6.32
C VAL A 2 -9.94 -12.70 5.00
N VAL A 3 -9.38 -11.48 4.94
CA VAL A 3 -9.34 -10.66 3.72
C VAL A 3 -8.11 -10.94 2.88
N LEU A 4 -7.00 -11.26 3.55
CA LEU A 4 -5.73 -11.62 2.91
C LEU A 4 -5.14 -12.83 3.62
N GLY A 5 -4.62 -13.81 2.86
CA GLY A 5 -3.98 -14.98 3.45
C GLY A 5 -2.93 -15.60 2.54
N THR A 6 -1.88 -16.17 3.15
CA THR A 6 -0.86 -16.99 2.45
C THR A 6 -0.67 -18.33 3.14
N ILE A 7 -0.39 -19.36 2.35
CA ILE A 7 -0.08 -20.71 2.82
C ILE A 7 1.18 -21.19 2.13
N ASP A 8 2.22 -21.48 2.91
CA ASP A 8 3.55 -21.97 2.47
C ASP A 8 4.13 -21.16 1.29
N LEU A 9 4.02 -19.82 1.39
CA LEU A 9 4.42 -18.91 0.32
C LEU A 9 5.92 -18.88 0.14
N LYS A 10 6.41 -19.25 -1.05
CA LYS A 10 7.84 -19.23 -1.39
C LYS A 10 8.12 -18.38 -2.61
N LYS A 11 9.25 -17.70 -2.60
CA LYS A 11 9.76 -16.95 -3.74
C LYS A 11 11.23 -17.18 -3.94
N ARG A 12 11.59 -17.59 -5.16
CA ARG A 12 12.98 -17.75 -5.63
C ARG A 12 13.17 -16.93 -6.90
N PHE A 13 14.26 -16.20 -6.95
CA PHE A 13 14.73 -15.54 -8.16
C PHE A 13 15.87 -16.34 -8.78
N ARG A 14 15.84 -16.49 -10.10
CA ARG A 14 16.91 -17.11 -10.88
C ARG A 14 17.60 -16.05 -11.70
N LEU A 15 18.88 -15.84 -11.46
CA LEU A 15 19.74 -15.02 -12.29
C LEU A 15 20.58 -15.93 -13.20
N PRO A 16 20.80 -15.57 -14.48
CA PRO A 16 21.65 -16.34 -15.38
C PRO A 16 23.04 -16.58 -14.75
N GLY A 17 23.50 -17.84 -14.76
CA GLY A 17 24.82 -18.20 -14.24
C GLY A 17 24.97 -18.19 -12.71
N GLN A 18 23.92 -17.94 -11.96
CA GLN A 18 23.96 -17.92 -10.48
C GLN A 18 23.04 -18.97 -9.87
N LYS A 19 23.35 -19.36 -8.61
CA LYS A 19 22.45 -20.19 -7.82
C LYS A 19 21.15 -19.41 -7.52
N PRO A 20 19.98 -20.07 -7.55
CA PRO A 20 18.72 -19.42 -7.20
C PRO A 20 18.77 -18.81 -5.80
N ILE A 21 18.31 -17.56 -5.69
CA ILE A 21 18.20 -16.86 -4.41
C ILE A 21 16.78 -17.08 -3.88
N GLU A 22 16.65 -17.74 -2.73
CA GLU A 22 15.37 -17.94 -2.07
C GLU A 22 15.10 -16.77 -1.10
N VAL A 23 14.16 -15.92 -1.50
CA VAL A 23 13.80 -14.69 -0.78
C VAL A 23 12.71 -14.94 0.26
N LEU A 24 11.70 -15.76 -0.06
CA LEU A 24 10.64 -16.18 0.86
C LEU A 24 10.64 -17.70 1.01
N LYS A 25 10.53 -18.19 2.27
CA LYS A 25 10.78 -19.59 2.63
C LYS A 25 9.61 -20.20 3.39
N GLY A 26 8.40 -20.12 2.82
CA GLY A 26 7.21 -20.71 3.43
C GLY A 26 6.47 -19.76 4.37
N VAL A 27 6.19 -18.55 3.90
CA VAL A 27 5.47 -17.54 4.68
C VAL A 27 4.00 -17.93 4.83
N ASN A 28 3.54 -18.05 6.08
CA ASN A 28 2.15 -18.21 6.47
C ASN A 28 1.68 -16.92 7.15
N PHE A 29 0.65 -16.30 6.60
CA PHE A 29 0.20 -14.99 7.01
C PHE A 29 -1.29 -14.83 6.75
N SER A 30 -1.99 -14.12 7.62
CA SER A 30 -3.40 -13.79 7.41
C SER A 30 -3.74 -12.44 8.02
N VAL A 31 -4.69 -11.74 7.38
CA VAL A 31 -5.19 -10.42 7.82
C VAL A 31 -6.72 -10.48 7.84
N LYS A 32 -7.31 -9.97 8.92
CA LYS A 32 -8.76 -9.82 9.07
C LYS A 32 -9.23 -8.50 8.44
N PRO A 33 -10.53 -8.38 8.07
CA PRO A 33 -11.10 -7.10 7.67
C PRO A 33 -10.86 -6.01 8.74
N GLY A 34 -10.43 -4.83 8.32
CA GLY A 34 -10.14 -3.69 9.21
C GLY A 34 -8.87 -3.81 10.04
N GLU A 35 -8.16 -4.95 10.01
CA GLU A 35 -6.91 -5.14 10.76
C GLU A 35 -5.76 -4.34 10.13
N LYS A 36 -4.97 -3.67 10.98
CA LYS A 36 -3.75 -2.96 10.59
C LYS A 36 -2.54 -3.78 11.02
N VAL A 37 -1.74 -4.23 10.07
CA VAL A 37 -0.56 -5.08 10.29
C VAL A 37 0.69 -4.39 9.75
N ALA A 38 1.72 -4.27 10.58
CA ALA A 38 3.03 -3.84 10.14
C ALA A 38 3.97 -5.05 10.02
N ILE A 39 4.78 -5.08 8.97
CA ILE A 39 5.82 -6.07 8.76
C ILE A 39 7.17 -5.33 8.76
N ILE A 40 7.97 -5.57 9.78
CA ILE A 40 9.30 -5.00 9.90
C ILE A 40 10.38 -5.99 9.43
N GLY A 41 11.56 -5.48 9.12
CA GLY A 41 12.71 -6.30 8.75
C GLY A 41 13.83 -5.46 8.14
N ARG A 42 15.04 -6.00 8.12
CA ARG A 42 16.21 -5.34 7.53
C ARG A 42 16.02 -5.08 6.04
N SER A 43 16.78 -4.13 5.47
CA SER A 43 16.86 -3.97 4.02
C SER A 43 17.27 -5.31 3.37
N GLY A 44 16.65 -5.66 2.25
CA GLY A 44 16.89 -6.94 1.57
C GLY A 44 16.22 -8.18 2.20
N ALA A 45 15.47 -8.06 3.31
CA ALA A 45 14.79 -9.20 3.94
C ALA A 45 13.65 -9.80 3.08
N GLY A 46 13.23 -9.14 1.99
CA GLY A 46 12.16 -9.59 1.11
C GLY A 46 10.81 -8.92 1.36
N LYS A 47 10.75 -7.82 2.13
CA LYS A 47 9.51 -7.11 2.48
C LYS A 47 8.73 -6.64 1.24
N SER A 48 9.36 -5.90 0.35
CA SER A 48 8.72 -5.43 -0.90
C SER A 48 8.35 -6.61 -1.81
N THR A 49 9.17 -7.67 -1.86
CA THR A 49 8.83 -8.90 -2.60
C THR A 49 7.57 -9.54 -2.04
N LEU A 50 7.46 -9.65 -0.71
CA LEU A 50 6.25 -10.17 -0.07
C LEU A 50 5.05 -9.30 -0.42
N LEU A 51 5.17 -7.98 -0.24
CA LEU A 51 4.09 -7.03 -0.51
C LEU A 51 3.62 -7.09 -1.96
N ASN A 52 4.55 -7.15 -2.92
CA ASN A 52 4.24 -7.27 -4.35
C ASN A 52 3.49 -8.57 -4.67
N ILE A 53 3.84 -9.68 -4.03
CA ILE A 53 3.12 -10.95 -4.19
C ILE A 53 1.73 -10.85 -3.57
N LEU A 54 1.58 -10.26 -2.38
CA LEU A 54 0.29 -10.02 -1.74
C LEU A 54 -0.63 -9.17 -2.62
N GLY A 55 -0.08 -8.13 -3.26
CA GLY A 55 -0.79 -7.25 -4.19
C GLY A 55 -1.04 -7.84 -5.58
N GLY A 56 -0.38 -8.94 -5.93
CA GLY A 56 -0.49 -9.56 -7.26
C GLY A 56 0.38 -8.95 -8.34
N LEU A 57 1.29 -8.07 -7.98
CA LEU A 57 2.28 -7.47 -8.87
C LEU A 57 3.40 -8.45 -9.22
N GLU A 58 3.62 -9.45 -8.36
CA GLU A 58 4.62 -10.49 -8.54
C GLU A 58 3.98 -11.89 -8.29
N ARG A 59 4.41 -12.90 -9.03
CA ARG A 59 3.95 -14.27 -8.85
C ARG A 59 4.82 -15.01 -7.82
N PRO A 60 4.23 -15.80 -6.90
CA PRO A 60 5.01 -16.69 -6.05
C PRO A 60 5.66 -17.81 -6.88
N THR A 61 6.73 -18.40 -6.37
CA THR A 61 7.32 -19.62 -6.94
C THR A 61 6.48 -20.84 -6.55
N SER A 62 5.96 -20.87 -5.32
CA SER A 62 5.03 -21.88 -4.81
C SER A 62 4.24 -21.34 -3.62
N GLY A 63 3.24 -22.08 -3.17
CA GLY A 63 2.31 -21.69 -2.13
C GLY A 63 1.05 -21.04 -2.69
N LYS A 64 0.15 -20.62 -1.80
CA LYS A 64 -1.14 -20.02 -2.17
C LYS A 64 -1.27 -18.63 -1.57
N VAL A 65 -1.90 -17.72 -2.33
CA VAL A 65 -2.30 -16.38 -1.87
C VAL A 65 -3.79 -16.22 -2.10
N THR A 66 -4.52 -15.89 -1.03
CA THR A 66 -5.91 -15.46 -1.09
C THR A 66 -5.94 -13.96 -0.83
N ARG A 67 -6.58 -13.18 -1.70
CA ARG A 67 -6.65 -11.72 -1.60
C ARG A 67 -7.95 -11.20 -2.22
N PRO A 68 -8.42 -9.99 -1.83
CA PRO A 68 -9.56 -9.36 -2.48
C PRO A 68 -9.20 -8.93 -3.91
N LYS A 69 -10.19 -8.57 -4.69
CA LYS A 69 -9.98 -8.07 -6.06
C LYS A 69 -9.59 -6.60 -6.08
N ASN A 70 -10.13 -5.82 -5.14
CA ASN A 70 -9.88 -4.39 -5.05
C ASN A 70 -8.84 -4.11 -3.97
N ILE A 71 -7.63 -3.77 -4.41
CA ILE A 71 -6.46 -3.52 -3.55
C ILE A 71 -5.90 -2.15 -3.90
N GLY A 72 -5.75 -1.29 -2.89
CA GLY A 72 -5.00 -0.05 -2.99
C GLY A 72 -3.51 -0.29 -2.73
N PHE A 73 -2.64 0.40 -3.45
CA PHE A 73 -1.19 0.28 -3.28
C PHE A 73 -0.56 1.66 -3.06
N VAL A 74 0.20 1.81 -1.97
CA VAL A 74 1.01 2.99 -1.66
C VAL A 74 2.47 2.59 -1.72
N PHE A 75 3.22 3.19 -2.64
CA PHE A 75 4.64 2.88 -2.85
C PHE A 75 5.53 3.88 -2.11
N GLN A 76 6.77 3.51 -1.87
CA GLN A 76 7.80 4.38 -1.35
C GLN A 76 8.09 5.56 -2.31
N GLN A 77 8.16 5.27 -3.62
CA GLN A 77 8.16 6.29 -4.65
C GLN A 77 6.71 6.60 -5.04
N TYR A 78 6.40 7.86 -5.23
CA TYR A 78 5.01 8.32 -5.44
C TYR A 78 4.36 7.78 -6.71
N HIS A 79 5.18 7.53 -7.76
CA HIS A 79 4.73 7.06 -9.09
C HIS A 79 3.54 7.87 -9.63
N LEU A 80 3.58 9.20 -9.43
CA LEU A 80 2.61 10.09 -10.06
C LEU A 80 2.98 10.29 -11.53
N MET A 81 1.97 10.38 -12.38
CA MET A 81 2.14 10.73 -13.79
C MET A 81 2.42 12.24 -13.87
N PRO A 82 3.60 12.65 -14.35
CA PRO A 82 4.01 14.06 -14.29
C PRO A 82 3.18 14.99 -15.18
N GLU A 83 2.53 14.43 -16.22
CA GLU A 83 1.68 15.18 -17.14
C GLU A 83 0.22 15.32 -16.69
N LEU A 84 -0.15 14.64 -15.62
CA LEU A 84 -1.52 14.66 -15.07
C LEU A 84 -1.57 15.53 -13.82
N THR A 85 -2.66 16.24 -13.67
CA THR A 85 -2.97 16.99 -12.44
C THR A 85 -3.09 16.07 -11.22
N VAL A 86 -3.13 16.64 -10.03
CA VAL A 86 -3.38 15.93 -8.77
C VAL A 86 -4.69 15.12 -8.84
N LEU A 87 -5.78 15.76 -9.28
CA LEU A 87 -7.08 15.09 -9.39
C LEU A 87 -7.05 13.93 -10.39
N GLU A 88 -6.46 14.14 -11.57
CA GLU A 88 -6.33 13.12 -12.60
C GLU A 88 -5.46 11.94 -12.14
N ASN A 89 -4.36 12.20 -11.42
CA ASN A 89 -3.54 11.14 -10.81
C ASN A 89 -4.35 10.29 -9.83
N VAL A 90 -5.19 10.92 -9.00
CA VAL A 90 -6.06 10.19 -8.06
C VAL A 90 -7.09 9.34 -8.81
N LEU A 91 -7.63 9.83 -9.93
CA LEU A 91 -8.65 9.14 -10.71
C LEU A 91 -8.13 7.97 -11.57
N LEU A 92 -6.83 7.86 -11.83
CA LEU A 92 -6.25 6.81 -12.69
C LEU A 92 -6.79 5.39 -12.43
N PRO A 93 -6.91 4.90 -11.17
CA PRO A 93 -7.41 3.54 -10.93
C PRO A 93 -8.86 3.34 -11.35
N THR A 94 -9.66 4.39 -11.40
CA THR A 94 -11.08 4.33 -11.78
C THR A 94 -11.28 4.16 -13.29
N MET A 95 -10.24 4.40 -14.09
CA MET A 95 -10.25 4.20 -15.56
C MET A 95 -10.05 2.73 -15.95
N SER A 96 -9.78 1.85 -14.98
CA SER A 96 -9.61 0.42 -15.26
C SER A 96 -10.94 -0.22 -15.69
N ALA A 97 -10.89 -1.09 -16.71
CA ALA A 97 -12.04 -1.89 -17.14
C ALA A 97 -12.61 -2.82 -16.04
N HIS A 98 -11.83 -3.05 -14.98
CA HIS A 98 -12.24 -3.85 -13.82
C HIS A 98 -12.88 -3.01 -12.71
N PHE A 99 -12.87 -1.69 -12.82
CA PHE A 99 -13.49 -0.80 -11.87
C PHE A 99 -15.03 -0.89 -11.97
N LYS A 100 -15.67 -1.28 -10.87
CA LYS A 100 -17.13 -1.48 -10.80
C LYS A 100 -17.84 -0.38 -10.00
N GLY A 101 -17.20 0.78 -9.85
CA GLY A 101 -17.67 1.86 -8.98
C GLY A 101 -17.10 1.77 -7.56
N THR A 102 -17.25 2.84 -6.80
CA THR A 102 -16.72 2.95 -5.43
C THR A 102 -17.56 2.21 -4.39
N GLY A 103 -18.67 1.58 -4.79
CA GLY A 103 -19.70 1.08 -3.86
C GLY A 103 -20.44 2.20 -3.12
N SER A 104 -20.17 3.45 -3.47
CA SER A 104 -20.78 4.66 -2.95
C SER A 104 -21.80 5.22 -3.96
N LEU A 105 -22.73 6.03 -3.48
CA LEU A 105 -23.63 6.83 -4.33
C LEU A 105 -22.92 8.02 -5.01
N LEU A 106 -21.66 8.26 -4.64
CA LEU A 106 -20.86 9.36 -5.20
C LEU A 106 -20.19 8.93 -6.50
N SER A 107 -20.03 9.87 -7.45
CA SER A 107 -19.18 9.66 -8.61
C SER A 107 -17.72 9.51 -8.18
N PRO A 108 -16.86 8.84 -8.97
CA PRO A 108 -15.44 8.73 -8.69
C PRO A 108 -14.76 10.09 -8.48
N GLU A 109 -15.13 11.08 -9.28
CA GLU A 109 -14.62 12.45 -9.20
C GLU A 109 -14.95 13.07 -7.84
N LYS A 110 -16.20 12.96 -7.42
CA LYS A 110 -16.65 13.52 -6.13
C LYS A 110 -15.98 12.80 -4.96
N HIS A 111 -15.74 11.51 -5.07
CA HIS A 111 -15.00 10.74 -4.06
C HIS A 111 -13.53 11.17 -4.01
N ALA A 112 -12.89 11.38 -5.17
CA ALA A 112 -11.52 11.89 -5.24
C ALA A 112 -11.37 13.28 -4.62
N GLU A 113 -12.29 14.20 -4.93
CA GLU A 113 -12.31 15.55 -4.32
C GLU A 113 -12.41 15.48 -2.79
N LEU A 114 -13.31 14.66 -2.25
CA LEU A 114 -13.47 14.50 -0.80
C LEU A 114 -12.22 13.89 -0.14
N LEU A 115 -11.56 12.93 -0.79
CA LEU A 115 -10.30 12.38 -0.29
C LEU A 115 -9.20 13.45 -0.27
N LEU A 116 -9.06 14.23 -1.35
CA LEU A 116 -8.08 15.33 -1.44
C LEU A 116 -8.36 16.43 -0.42
N GLU A 117 -9.61 16.76 -0.17
CA GLU A 117 -9.99 17.70 0.89
C GLU A 117 -9.62 17.17 2.28
N LYS A 118 -9.87 15.90 2.59
CA LYS A 118 -9.49 15.24 3.85
C LYS A 118 -7.99 15.28 4.13
N VAL A 119 -7.16 15.17 3.10
CA VAL A 119 -5.70 15.22 3.25
C VAL A 119 -5.12 16.64 3.09
N GLY A 120 -5.98 17.67 3.02
CA GLY A 120 -5.56 19.08 2.95
C GLY A 120 -5.00 19.49 1.59
N LEU A 121 -5.47 18.90 0.49
CA LEU A 121 -5.04 19.18 -0.89
C LEU A 121 -6.16 19.74 -1.77
N LYS A 122 -7.23 20.27 -1.17
CA LYS A 122 -8.37 20.84 -1.91
C LYS A 122 -7.94 21.89 -2.94
N ASP A 123 -7.06 22.82 -2.53
CA ASP A 123 -6.60 23.92 -3.37
C ASP A 123 -5.47 23.51 -4.34
N ARG A 124 -5.07 22.24 -4.31
CA ARG A 124 -4.00 21.68 -5.15
C ARG A 124 -4.50 20.76 -6.27
N MET A 125 -5.82 20.54 -6.40
CA MET A 125 -6.39 19.55 -7.32
C MET A 125 -5.98 19.73 -8.78
N ASN A 126 -5.75 20.98 -9.21
CA ASN A 126 -5.37 21.33 -10.58
C ASN A 126 -3.85 21.50 -10.78
N HIS A 127 -3.04 21.30 -9.73
CA HIS A 127 -1.58 21.41 -9.83
C HIS A 127 -0.99 20.14 -10.45
N LEU A 128 0.18 20.28 -11.06
CA LEU A 128 1.00 19.17 -11.54
C LEU A 128 1.89 18.65 -10.39
N PRO A 129 2.35 17.37 -10.46
CA PRO A 129 3.27 16.82 -9.46
C PRO A 129 4.54 17.65 -9.24
N SER A 130 5.06 18.32 -10.27
CA SER A 130 6.23 19.19 -10.19
C SER A 130 6.05 20.44 -9.30
N GLU A 131 4.81 20.78 -8.98
CA GLU A 131 4.46 21.94 -8.14
C GLU A 131 4.22 21.54 -6.67
N LEU A 132 4.41 20.26 -6.33
CA LEU A 132 4.13 19.70 -5.01
C LEU A 132 5.40 19.36 -4.23
N SER A 133 5.35 19.52 -2.91
CA SER A 133 6.34 18.95 -2.00
C SER A 133 6.24 17.41 -1.96
N GLY A 134 7.30 16.72 -1.46
CA GLY A 134 7.29 15.28 -1.29
C GLY A 134 6.14 14.76 -0.43
N GLY A 135 5.81 15.46 0.66
CA GLY A 135 4.68 15.11 1.52
C GLY A 135 3.32 15.29 0.83
N GLU A 136 3.17 16.33 -0.02
CA GLU A 136 1.96 16.52 -0.84
C GLU A 136 1.83 15.39 -1.88
N MET A 137 2.91 15.07 -2.60
CA MET A 137 2.94 13.95 -3.55
C MET A 137 2.54 12.62 -2.90
N GLN A 138 3.01 12.36 -1.67
CA GLN A 138 2.64 11.14 -0.93
C GLN A 138 1.16 11.14 -0.53
N ARG A 139 0.59 12.29 -0.14
CA ARG A 139 -0.86 12.40 0.12
C ARG A 139 -1.69 12.16 -1.15
N VAL A 140 -1.23 12.63 -2.32
CA VAL A 140 -1.87 12.30 -3.61
C VAL A 140 -1.82 10.79 -3.88
N ALA A 141 -0.65 10.15 -3.70
CA ALA A 141 -0.50 8.71 -3.88
C ALA A 141 -1.41 7.90 -2.92
N LEU A 142 -1.60 8.39 -1.69
CA LEU A 142 -2.54 7.82 -0.72
C LEU A 142 -4.00 7.94 -1.20
N CYS A 143 -4.43 9.13 -1.66
CA CYS A 143 -5.77 9.32 -2.22
C CYS A 143 -6.00 8.42 -3.43
N ARG A 144 -5.01 8.29 -4.33
CA ARG A 144 -5.05 7.38 -5.48
C ARG A 144 -5.26 5.92 -5.05
N ALA A 145 -4.60 5.47 -3.99
CA ALA A 145 -4.77 4.12 -3.48
C ALA A 145 -6.18 3.86 -2.90
N LEU A 146 -6.86 4.91 -2.41
CA LEU A 146 -8.14 4.83 -1.71
C LEU A 146 -9.36 5.13 -2.58
N VAL A 147 -9.19 5.77 -3.74
CA VAL A 147 -10.31 6.28 -4.56
C VAL A 147 -11.28 5.18 -5.01
N THR A 148 -10.80 3.95 -5.18
CA THR A 148 -11.63 2.80 -5.55
C THR A 148 -12.35 2.15 -4.37
N SER A 149 -12.24 2.70 -3.15
CA SER A 149 -12.73 2.08 -1.90
C SER A 149 -12.26 0.63 -1.74
N PRO A 150 -10.93 0.39 -1.65
CA PRO A 150 -10.37 -0.95 -1.59
C PRO A 150 -10.73 -1.68 -0.29
N GLU A 151 -10.75 -3.03 -0.34
CA GLU A 151 -10.89 -3.89 0.84
C GLU A 151 -9.55 -4.08 1.59
N LEU A 152 -8.44 -3.84 0.89
CA LEU A 152 -7.08 -3.99 1.38
C LEU A 152 -6.20 -2.86 0.84
N VAL A 153 -5.42 -2.24 1.70
CA VAL A 153 -4.35 -1.30 1.32
C VAL A 153 -3.00 -1.91 1.67
N LEU A 154 -2.09 -1.93 0.71
CA LEU A 154 -0.71 -2.36 0.86
C LEU A 154 0.21 -1.14 0.77
N ALA A 155 1.07 -0.92 1.75
CA ALA A 155 1.96 0.23 1.81
C ALA A 155 3.42 -0.22 1.93
N ASP A 156 4.24 0.09 0.92
CA ASP A 156 5.67 -0.19 0.88
C ASP A 156 6.46 1.04 1.31
N GLU A 157 6.95 1.04 2.54
CA GLU A 157 7.74 2.13 3.14
C GLU A 157 7.18 3.53 2.83
N PRO A 158 5.90 3.82 3.15
CA PRO A 158 5.18 5.00 2.66
C PRO A 158 5.77 6.34 3.13
N THR A 159 6.74 6.31 4.03
CA THR A 159 7.42 7.49 4.58
C THR A 159 8.93 7.49 4.33
N GLY A 160 9.45 6.50 3.59
CA GLY A 160 10.89 6.31 3.43
C GLY A 160 11.64 7.45 2.71
N ASN A 161 10.92 8.31 1.97
CA ASN A 161 11.49 9.46 1.25
C ASN A 161 11.14 10.81 1.91
N LEU A 162 10.60 10.79 3.14
CA LEU A 162 10.15 11.99 3.85
C LEU A 162 10.97 12.22 5.12
N ASP A 163 11.03 13.46 5.57
CA ASP A 163 11.52 13.77 6.90
C ASP A 163 10.58 13.19 7.97
N ALA A 164 11.09 13.03 9.20
CA ALA A 164 10.40 12.35 10.27
C ALA A 164 9.04 13.01 10.63
N TRP A 165 8.96 14.35 10.59
CA TRP A 165 7.75 15.07 10.93
C TRP A 165 6.66 14.89 9.87
N THR A 166 7.01 15.07 8.60
CA THR A 166 6.12 14.86 7.45
C THR A 166 5.67 13.39 7.39
N GLY A 167 6.61 12.46 7.61
CA GLY A 167 6.32 11.03 7.63
C GLY A 167 5.32 10.64 8.71
N ALA A 168 5.47 11.16 9.94
CA ALA A 168 4.51 10.94 11.02
C ALA A 168 3.09 11.44 10.65
N GLY A 169 3.01 12.59 9.98
CA GLY A 169 1.74 13.12 9.46
C GLY A 169 1.07 12.18 8.44
N ILE A 170 1.83 11.60 7.52
CA ILE A 170 1.32 10.63 6.53
C ILE A 170 0.80 9.36 7.21
N LEU A 171 1.56 8.79 8.16
CA LEU A 171 1.12 7.60 8.91
C LEU A 171 -0.14 7.86 9.71
N LYS A 172 -0.25 9.02 10.34
CA LYS A 172 -1.45 9.45 11.06
C LYS A 172 -2.67 9.48 10.13
N ILE A 173 -2.56 10.16 8.99
CA ILE A 173 -3.63 10.23 7.98
C ILE A 173 -4.04 8.82 7.54
N LEU A 174 -3.08 7.95 7.20
CA LEU A 174 -3.35 6.59 6.73
C LEU A 174 -4.08 5.75 7.79
N THR A 175 -3.66 5.83 9.04
CA THR A 175 -4.28 5.08 10.15
C THR A 175 -5.64 5.64 10.55
N GLU A 176 -5.85 6.94 10.49
CA GLU A 176 -7.15 7.58 10.74
C GLU A 176 -8.16 7.19 9.66
N LEU A 177 -7.78 7.25 8.37
CA LEU A 177 -8.64 6.81 7.27
C LEU A 177 -8.99 5.32 7.36
N ALA A 178 -8.06 4.47 7.82
CA ALA A 178 -8.33 3.07 8.06
C ALA A 178 -9.31 2.86 9.24
N ALA A 179 -9.19 3.65 10.31
CA ALA A 179 -10.04 3.56 11.49
C ALA A 179 -11.47 4.09 11.26
N GLU A 180 -11.61 5.24 10.59
CA GLU A 180 -12.92 5.89 10.35
C GLU A 180 -13.92 5.00 9.63
N SER A 181 -13.44 4.15 8.76
CA SER A 181 -14.32 3.38 7.89
C SER A 181 -14.43 1.91 8.27
N GLN A 182 -13.50 1.34 9.07
CA GLN A 182 -13.29 -0.12 9.18
C GLN A 182 -13.42 -0.86 7.83
N LYS A 183 -13.29 -0.10 6.72
CA LYS A 183 -13.64 -0.53 5.37
C LYS A 183 -12.52 -1.29 4.71
N PHE A 184 -11.28 -1.05 5.10
CA PHE A 184 -10.14 -1.76 4.53
C PHE A 184 -9.17 -2.25 5.59
N ALA A 185 -8.54 -3.38 5.31
CA ALA A 185 -7.38 -3.84 6.06
C ALA A 185 -6.13 -3.12 5.54
N LEU A 186 -5.15 -2.90 6.41
CA LEU A 186 -3.90 -2.22 6.06
C LEU A 186 -2.70 -3.10 6.37
N VAL A 187 -1.87 -3.36 5.36
CA VAL A 187 -0.58 -4.02 5.55
C VAL A 187 0.53 -3.06 5.12
N MET A 188 1.37 -2.68 6.06
CA MET A 188 2.53 -1.84 5.81
C MET A 188 3.81 -2.64 5.98
N VAL A 189 4.76 -2.47 5.08
CA VAL A 189 6.14 -2.90 5.32
C VAL A 189 7.01 -1.68 5.58
N THR A 190 7.90 -1.80 6.57
CA THR A 190 8.80 -0.71 6.96
C THR A 190 10.07 -1.25 7.63
N HIS A 191 11.11 -0.43 7.68
CA HIS A 191 12.29 -0.69 8.49
C HIS A 191 12.27 0.09 9.83
N SER A 192 11.29 0.99 10.04
CA SER A 192 11.12 1.78 11.27
C SER A 192 10.21 1.07 12.28
N PRO A 193 10.74 0.65 13.44
CA PRO A 193 9.92 0.12 14.53
C PRO A 193 8.92 1.14 15.08
N GLU A 194 9.28 2.43 15.07
CA GLU A 194 8.43 3.52 15.54
C GLU A 194 7.19 3.66 14.64
N ALA A 195 7.37 3.59 13.32
CA ALA A 195 6.28 3.59 12.36
C ALA A 195 5.37 2.36 12.52
N ALA A 196 5.93 1.23 12.91
CA ALA A 196 5.18 -0.01 13.11
C ALA A 196 4.37 -0.02 14.42
N ALA A 197 4.79 0.72 15.45
CA ALA A 197 4.21 0.66 16.80
C ALA A 197 2.72 1.10 16.89
N ILE A 198 2.22 1.83 15.89
CA ILE A 198 0.83 2.31 15.84
C ILE A 198 -0.14 1.31 15.19
N TYR A 199 0.35 0.13 14.78
CA TYR A 199 -0.43 -0.93 14.13
C TYR A 199 -0.92 -1.96 15.15
N ASP A 200 -2.03 -2.63 14.84
CA ASP A 200 -2.67 -3.61 15.74
C ASP A 200 -1.78 -4.84 15.96
N ARG A 201 -0.96 -5.19 14.96
CA ARG A 201 -0.03 -6.32 15.00
C ARG A 201 1.25 -6.00 14.24
N VAL A 202 2.38 -6.34 14.85
CA VAL A 202 3.71 -6.21 14.24
C VAL A 202 4.32 -7.57 14.05
N LEU A 203 4.79 -7.85 12.85
CA LEU A 203 5.47 -9.08 12.48
C LEU A 203 6.88 -8.76 11.98
N THR A 204 7.81 -9.70 12.12
CA THR A 204 9.19 -9.55 11.66
C THR A 204 9.46 -10.49 10.50
N LEU A 205 9.88 -9.96 9.35
CA LEU A 205 10.39 -10.76 8.24
C LEU A 205 11.91 -10.88 8.36
N GLU A 206 12.37 -12.08 8.65
CA GLU A 206 13.79 -12.39 8.85
C GLU A 206 14.16 -13.65 8.09
N ASN A 207 15.25 -13.59 7.30
CA ASN A 207 15.78 -14.73 6.52
C ASN A 207 14.71 -15.41 5.64
N GLY A 208 13.71 -14.66 5.17
CA GLY A 208 12.63 -15.15 4.32
C GLY A 208 11.47 -15.83 5.08
N VAL A 209 11.47 -15.77 6.40
CA VAL A 209 10.43 -16.30 7.29
C VAL A 209 9.75 -15.16 8.04
N LEU A 210 8.44 -15.21 8.16
CA LEU A 210 7.64 -14.25 8.92
C LEU A 210 7.39 -14.82 10.33
N LYS A 211 7.72 -14.01 11.35
CA LYS A 211 7.58 -14.33 12.78
C LYS A 211 6.66 -13.33 13.46
#